data_250967a392e78157c56ea36121db5963
#
_entry.id   250967a392e78157c56ea36121db5963
#
_cell.length_a   1.000
_cell.length_b   1.000
_cell.length_c   1.000
_cell.angle_alpha   90.00
_cell.angle_beta   90.00
_cell.angle_gamma   90.00
#
_symmetry.space_group_name_H-M   'P 1'
#
loop_
_entity.id
_entity.type
_entity.pdbx_description
1 polymer ?
#
loop_
_entity_poly.entity_id
_entity_poly.type
_entity_poly.pdbx_seq_one_letter_code
_entity_poly.pdbx_strand_id
1 'polypeptide(L)'
;MPICKRYNPMRSFIILLSAFLCATLYIYAQPQVEFAPGTRQELGTLLWPTPHEAVFTLPNKSTRPLVITDVHPDCGCTDALWTTSTINPGATGTITLRYDAELLGHFNKNVAITARFAEAGEEQAADDVERTYYVTIGGEVSMTKGADVSADYPYQIGDIYLSTDDVEFDDVHRGELPEKTLYVYNNSKKSYAPSLMHLPRYLIAEASPQVIRPGRTGRVVLKLNSDLLPAMGLTQTSIYLSLFPGDRVKRENDINVSATLLPEFIDTPSSEKLAPVCRLDSTHITLPPLGKKKRVTGQLTLRNDGKPPLVISALHVYNPGLGVRIGKQKIMPGESEKIKITVNANSHYFKGRRRVLLIPNDPAQPKTVIDVIVGK
;
A
#
# COMPACT_ATOMS: atom_id res chain seq x y z
N MET A 1 63.66 72.31 -31.75
CA MET A 1 63.87 71.08 -30.92
C MET A 1 62.53 70.53 -30.60
N PRO A 2 62.07 69.36 -31.09
CA PRO A 2 60.84 68.74 -30.73
C PRO A 2 61.04 67.82 -29.50
N ILE A 3 60.19 67.96 -28.48
CA ILE A 3 60.17 67.14 -27.27
C ILE A 3 59.54 65.84 -27.64
N CYS A 4 60.32 64.77 -27.66
CA CYS A 4 59.88 63.41 -27.87
C CYS A 4 59.19 62.90 -26.59
N LYS A 5 57.85 62.80 -26.57
CA LYS A 5 57.08 62.12 -25.48
C LYS A 5 57.41 60.65 -25.53
N ARG A 6 58.19 60.15 -24.58
CA ARG A 6 58.39 58.70 -24.37
C ARG A 6 57.07 58.02 -24.08
N TYR A 7 56.63 57.19 -24.99
CA TYR A 7 55.52 56.28 -24.85
C TYR A 7 55.93 55.15 -23.89
N ASN A 8 55.23 55.00 -22.79
CA ASN A 8 55.58 53.97 -21.78
C ASN A 8 54.64 52.78 -22.00
N PRO A 9 55.07 51.71 -22.67
CA PRO A 9 54.19 50.57 -23.03
C PRO A 9 53.71 49.81 -21.81
N MET A 10 54.40 49.93 -20.69
CA MET A 10 54.06 49.24 -19.47
C MET A 10 52.79 49.80 -18.79
N ARG A 11 52.50 51.11 -18.91
CA ARG A 11 51.27 51.72 -18.39
C ARG A 11 50.05 51.34 -19.20
N SER A 12 50.15 51.21 -20.51
CA SER A 12 49.06 50.76 -21.38
C SER A 12 48.71 49.28 -21.15
N PHE A 13 49.72 48.44 -20.84
CA PHE A 13 49.53 47.04 -20.54
C PHE A 13 48.82 46.81 -19.18
N ILE A 14 49.14 47.62 -18.18
CA ILE A 14 48.52 47.57 -16.87
C ILE A 14 47.04 48.02 -16.96
N ILE A 15 46.72 49.03 -17.74
CA ILE A 15 45.34 49.51 -17.94
C ILE A 15 44.50 48.48 -18.72
N LEU A 16 45.07 47.82 -19.74
CA LEU A 16 44.41 46.75 -20.48
C LEU A 16 44.22 45.50 -19.64
N LEU A 17 45.18 45.13 -18.79
CA LEU A 17 45.06 43.98 -17.88
C LEU A 17 44.05 44.24 -16.78
N SER A 18 43.93 45.45 -16.22
CA SER A 18 42.92 45.79 -15.23
C SER A 18 41.52 45.86 -15.84
N ALA A 19 41.36 46.32 -17.08
CA ALA A 19 40.08 46.29 -17.79
C ALA A 19 39.63 44.85 -18.12
N PHE A 20 40.57 43.96 -18.46
CA PHE A 20 40.27 42.54 -18.70
C PHE A 20 39.94 41.80 -17.41
N LEU A 21 40.61 42.13 -16.31
CA LEU A 21 40.30 41.54 -14.98
C LEU A 21 38.96 42.02 -14.43
N CYS A 22 38.52 43.26 -14.69
CA CYS A 22 37.18 43.73 -14.36
C CYS A 22 36.07 43.09 -15.23
N ALA A 23 36.37 42.79 -16.50
CA ALA A 23 35.39 42.16 -17.41
C ALA A 23 35.10 40.66 -17.05
N THR A 24 36.04 39.98 -16.38
CA THR A 24 35.87 38.58 -15.99
C THR A 24 35.12 38.38 -14.65
N LEU A 25 34.78 39.46 -13.93
CA LEU A 25 34.04 39.38 -12.66
C LEU A 25 32.51 39.50 -12.81
N TYR A 26 31.99 39.71 -14.00
CA TYR A 26 30.56 39.48 -14.26
C TYR A 26 30.30 38.00 -14.52
N ILE A 27 30.64 37.13 -13.56
CA ILE A 27 29.94 35.85 -13.44
C ILE A 27 28.54 36.25 -13.03
N TYR A 28 27.62 36.25 -14.00
CA TYR A 28 26.20 36.31 -13.70
C TYR A 28 25.90 35.10 -12.82
N ALA A 29 25.85 35.30 -11.51
CA ALA A 29 25.26 34.33 -10.61
C ALA A 29 23.80 34.18 -11.07
N GLN A 30 23.51 33.08 -11.78
CA GLN A 30 22.17 32.85 -12.25
C GLN A 30 21.27 32.76 -11.00
N PRO A 31 20.11 33.40 -11.00
CA PRO A 31 19.23 33.37 -9.86
C PRO A 31 18.87 31.91 -9.54
N GLN A 32 19.17 31.48 -8.33
CA GLN A 32 18.82 30.15 -7.84
C GLN A 32 17.54 30.23 -7.03
N VAL A 33 16.67 29.23 -7.21
CA VAL A 33 15.49 29.06 -6.38
C VAL A 33 15.95 28.45 -5.05
N GLU A 34 15.63 29.10 -3.95
CA GLU A 34 15.85 28.60 -2.61
C GLU A 34 14.53 28.15 -1.99
N PHE A 35 14.53 27.01 -1.32
CA PHE A 35 13.38 26.50 -0.58
C PHE A 35 13.58 26.72 0.91
N ALA A 36 12.53 27.11 1.63
CA ALA A 36 12.52 27.14 3.07
C ALA A 36 11.44 26.15 3.58
N PRO A 37 11.76 25.35 4.59
CA PRO A 37 12.98 25.32 5.43
C PRO A 37 14.17 24.57 4.81
N GLY A 38 14.24 24.35 3.53
CA GLY A 38 15.27 23.61 2.79
C GLY A 38 14.64 22.66 1.79
N THR A 39 15.43 21.84 1.14
CA THR A 39 14.96 20.88 0.13
C THR A 39 14.44 19.57 0.74
N ARG A 40 14.53 19.39 2.07
CA ARG A 40 14.06 18.20 2.79
C ARG A 40 13.32 18.58 4.05
N GLN A 41 12.17 17.95 4.27
CA GLN A 41 11.42 18.00 5.53
C GLN A 41 11.23 16.60 6.10
N GLU A 42 11.56 16.43 7.39
CA GLU A 42 11.24 15.23 8.16
C GLU A 42 9.95 15.46 8.94
N LEU A 43 8.92 14.68 8.61
CA LEU A 43 7.59 14.82 9.20
C LEU A 43 7.44 14.04 10.52
N GLY A 44 8.50 13.28 10.90
CA GLY A 44 8.48 12.44 12.10
C GLY A 44 7.55 11.24 11.95
N THR A 45 6.90 10.84 13.05
CA THR A 45 5.94 9.73 13.05
C THR A 45 4.53 10.25 12.81
N LEU A 46 3.94 9.84 11.70
CA LEU A 46 2.57 10.14 11.28
C LEU A 46 1.63 9.02 11.73
N LEU A 47 0.40 9.38 12.07
CA LEU A 47 -0.63 8.40 12.43
C LEU A 47 -1.31 7.87 11.16
N TRP A 48 -1.34 6.56 10.99
CA TRP A 48 -2.07 5.89 9.92
C TRP A 48 -3.60 5.98 10.11
N PRO A 49 -4.40 6.09 9.10
CA PRO A 49 -4.21 6.65 7.74
C PRO A 49 -4.57 8.15 7.71
N THR A 50 -3.89 8.95 8.52
CA THR A 50 -4.19 10.38 8.65
C THR A 50 -3.30 11.18 7.69
N PRO A 51 -3.86 11.83 6.66
CA PRO A 51 -3.08 12.66 5.75
C PRO A 51 -2.33 13.78 6.48
N HIS A 52 -1.13 14.09 6.03
CA HIS A 52 -0.29 15.12 6.61
C HIS A 52 0.25 16.08 5.55
N GLU A 53 0.33 17.35 5.91
CA GLU A 53 0.79 18.40 4.99
C GLU A 53 2.21 18.85 5.33
N ALA A 54 3.03 19.01 4.29
CA ALA A 54 4.33 19.63 4.34
C ALA A 54 4.34 20.88 3.45
N VAL A 55 4.78 22.00 4.00
CA VAL A 55 4.78 23.28 3.27
C VAL A 55 6.21 23.72 2.97
N PHE A 56 6.51 23.91 1.72
CA PHE A 56 7.74 24.56 1.25
C PHE A 56 7.42 25.97 0.77
N THR A 57 8.26 26.94 1.10
CA THR A 57 8.14 28.29 0.62
C THR A 57 9.31 28.64 -0.30
N LEU A 58 9.02 29.45 -1.32
CA LEU A 58 9.98 29.90 -2.32
C LEU A 58 10.04 31.44 -2.28
N PRO A 59 10.89 32.04 -1.46
CA PRO A 59 11.11 33.48 -1.49
C PRO A 59 11.83 33.85 -2.80
N ASN A 60 11.23 34.70 -3.63
CA ASN A 60 11.86 35.20 -4.82
C ASN A 60 12.85 36.35 -4.47
N LYS A 61 14.08 35.99 -4.22
CA LYS A 61 15.18 36.94 -3.92
C LYS A 61 15.82 37.55 -5.18
N SER A 62 15.34 37.17 -6.37
CA SER A 62 15.86 37.70 -7.65
C SER A 62 15.21 39.03 -8.02
N THR A 63 15.70 39.66 -9.03
CA THR A 63 15.12 40.85 -9.64
C THR A 63 14.11 40.54 -10.75
N ARG A 64 13.92 39.26 -11.07
CA ARG A 64 13.00 38.76 -12.10
C ARG A 64 11.77 38.05 -11.46
N PRO A 65 10.60 38.15 -12.08
CA PRO A 65 9.44 37.39 -11.66
C PRO A 65 9.71 35.88 -11.79
N LEU A 66 9.26 35.09 -10.81
CA LEU A 66 9.35 33.62 -10.75
C LEU A 66 7.98 32.99 -10.98
N VAL A 67 7.91 31.97 -11.82
CA VAL A 67 6.69 31.20 -12.10
C VAL A 67 6.98 29.72 -11.85
N ILE A 68 6.15 29.07 -11.03
CA ILE A 68 6.14 27.60 -10.88
C ILE A 68 5.23 27.06 -11.97
N THR A 69 5.78 26.29 -12.92
CA THR A 69 5.04 25.79 -14.08
C THR A 69 4.47 24.38 -13.83
N ASP A 70 5.14 23.56 -13.00
CA ASP A 70 4.68 22.23 -12.64
C ASP A 70 5.22 21.77 -11.28
N VAL A 71 4.44 20.92 -10.59
CA VAL A 71 4.86 20.21 -9.36
C VAL A 71 4.40 18.76 -9.46
N HIS A 72 5.35 17.85 -9.63
CA HIS A 72 5.11 16.44 -9.89
C HIS A 72 5.69 15.54 -8.80
N PRO A 73 4.83 14.97 -7.88
CA PRO A 73 5.24 13.93 -6.94
C PRO A 73 5.62 12.62 -7.64
N ASP A 74 6.54 11.85 -7.06
CA ASP A 74 7.01 10.54 -7.57
C ASP A 74 6.01 9.39 -7.34
N CYS A 75 4.89 9.63 -6.67
CA CYS A 75 3.84 8.63 -6.42
C CYS A 75 2.44 9.28 -6.31
N GLY A 76 1.40 8.48 -6.58
CA GLY A 76 0.00 8.87 -6.34
C GLY A 76 -0.40 9.00 -4.87
N CYS A 77 0.53 8.74 -3.93
CA CYS A 77 0.34 8.86 -2.49
C CYS A 77 0.61 10.28 -1.95
N THR A 78 0.97 11.22 -2.83
CA THR A 78 1.27 12.60 -2.48
C THR A 78 0.61 13.54 -3.47
N ASP A 79 -0.28 14.41 -2.99
CA ASP A 79 -0.86 15.49 -3.78
C ASP A 79 -0.06 16.77 -3.58
N ALA A 80 -0.06 17.65 -4.58
CA ALA A 80 0.63 18.93 -4.53
C ALA A 80 -0.31 20.08 -4.89
N LEU A 81 -0.28 21.13 -4.07
CA LEU A 81 -0.89 22.42 -4.34
C LEU A 81 0.19 23.48 -4.30
N TRP A 82 0.20 24.40 -5.26
CA TRP A 82 1.24 25.44 -5.33
C TRP A 82 0.73 26.79 -5.81
N THR A 83 1.53 27.83 -5.62
CA THR A 83 1.26 29.16 -6.14
C THR A 83 1.35 29.16 -7.66
N THR A 84 0.21 29.26 -8.35
CA THR A 84 0.10 29.31 -9.80
C THR A 84 0.29 30.69 -10.40
N SER A 85 0.13 31.75 -9.58
CA SER A 85 0.38 33.13 -9.99
C SER A 85 1.88 33.45 -10.00
N THR A 86 2.24 34.47 -10.76
CA THR A 86 3.62 34.98 -10.80
C THR A 86 4.07 35.47 -9.43
N ILE A 87 5.22 35.01 -8.98
CA ILE A 87 5.88 35.41 -7.73
C ILE A 87 6.83 36.57 -8.04
N ASN A 88 6.39 37.78 -7.75
CA ASN A 88 7.17 39.00 -8.01
C ASN A 88 8.46 39.05 -7.17
N PRO A 89 9.49 39.82 -7.59
CA PRO A 89 10.65 40.08 -6.75
C PRO A 89 10.30 40.52 -5.33
N GLY A 90 10.88 39.84 -4.33
CA GLY A 90 10.58 40.07 -2.90
C GLY A 90 9.33 39.34 -2.37
N ALA A 91 8.48 38.79 -3.23
CA ALA A 91 7.34 37.96 -2.83
C ALA A 91 7.75 36.52 -2.55
N THR A 92 6.84 35.75 -1.94
CA THR A 92 7.08 34.33 -1.61
C THR A 92 5.95 33.47 -2.19
N GLY A 93 6.32 32.44 -2.94
CA GLY A 93 5.43 31.36 -3.35
C GLY A 93 5.38 30.24 -2.32
N THR A 94 4.37 29.40 -2.40
CA THR A 94 4.18 28.22 -1.53
C THR A 94 3.92 26.97 -2.35
N ILE A 95 4.41 25.84 -1.85
CA ILE A 95 4.09 24.49 -2.32
C ILE A 95 3.65 23.69 -1.09
N THR A 96 2.42 23.21 -1.10
CA THR A 96 1.88 22.34 -0.05
C THR A 96 1.79 20.93 -0.60
N LEU A 97 2.52 20.01 0.01
CA LEU A 97 2.50 18.59 -0.29
C LEU A 97 1.62 17.90 0.74
N ARG A 98 0.60 17.16 0.30
CA ARG A 98 -0.28 16.37 1.16
C ARG A 98 0.01 14.89 0.95
N TYR A 99 0.66 14.27 1.93
CA TYR A 99 0.93 12.84 1.95
C TYR A 99 -0.23 12.09 2.62
N ASP A 100 -0.73 11.01 1.99
CA ASP A 100 -1.93 10.28 2.43
C ASP A 100 -1.71 9.41 3.68
N ALA A 101 -0.46 9.05 3.98
CA ALA A 101 -0.08 8.17 5.09
C ALA A 101 -0.80 6.81 5.12
N GLU A 102 -1.18 6.26 3.96
CA GLU A 102 -1.90 4.98 3.87
C GLU A 102 -0.98 3.76 3.94
N LEU A 103 0.34 3.93 3.80
CA LEU A 103 1.32 2.85 3.87
C LEU A 103 2.11 2.93 5.17
N LEU A 104 2.01 1.87 6.00
CA LEU A 104 2.80 1.77 7.25
C LEU A 104 4.31 1.66 6.96
N GLY A 105 5.10 2.18 7.87
CA GLY A 105 6.55 2.13 7.84
C GLY A 105 7.21 3.41 7.34
N HIS A 106 8.52 3.35 7.07
CA HIS A 106 9.29 4.51 6.65
C HIS A 106 8.98 4.90 5.21
N PHE A 107 8.83 6.19 4.99
CA PHE A 107 8.65 6.75 3.65
C PHE A 107 9.70 7.83 3.35
N ASN A 108 9.98 7.99 2.07
CA ASN A 108 10.83 9.05 1.51
C ASN A 108 10.31 9.35 0.11
N LYS A 109 9.68 10.53 -0.06
CA LYS A 109 8.99 10.91 -1.29
C LYS A 109 9.68 12.11 -1.90
N ASN A 110 10.01 12.01 -3.20
CA ASN A 110 10.59 13.09 -3.95
C ASN A 110 9.52 13.77 -4.79
N VAL A 111 9.64 15.08 -4.91
CA VAL A 111 8.74 15.91 -5.72
C VAL A 111 9.58 16.76 -6.64
N ALA A 112 9.35 16.64 -7.94
CA ALA A 112 9.95 17.49 -8.95
C ALA A 112 9.16 18.79 -9.07
N ILE A 113 9.85 19.93 -9.05
CA ILE A 113 9.28 21.27 -9.14
C ILE A 113 9.90 21.94 -10.34
N THR A 114 9.12 22.24 -11.35
CA THR A 114 9.57 22.96 -12.53
C THR A 114 9.21 24.44 -12.39
N ALA A 115 10.21 25.30 -12.56
CA ALA A 115 10.04 26.74 -12.44
C ALA A 115 10.91 27.49 -13.43
N ARG A 116 10.50 28.69 -13.81
CA ARG A 116 11.24 29.62 -14.69
C ARG A 116 11.17 31.05 -14.18
N PHE A 117 12.16 31.84 -14.55
CA PHE A 117 12.15 33.26 -14.32
C PHE A 117 11.66 33.97 -15.59
N ALA A 118 10.54 34.69 -15.49
CA ALA A 118 9.99 35.46 -16.59
C ALA A 118 10.68 36.83 -16.73
N GLU A 119 10.73 37.38 -17.93
CA GLU A 119 11.14 38.78 -18.14
C GLU A 119 9.98 39.75 -17.91
N ALA A 120 10.27 40.91 -17.38
CA ALA A 120 9.24 41.93 -17.16
C ALA A 120 8.87 42.57 -18.52
N GLY A 121 7.72 42.16 -19.10
CA GLY A 121 7.09 42.92 -20.18
C GLY A 121 7.11 42.31 -21.59
N GLU A 122 7.64 41.13 -21.85
CA GLU A 122 7.58 40.49 -23.16
C GLU A 122 7.16 39.02 -23.11
N GLU A 123 6.31 38.63 -24.06
CA GLU A 123 5.95 37.21 -24.31
C GLU A 123 7.19 36.50 -24.87
N GLN A 124 7.69 35.50 -24.12
CA GLN A 124 8.69 34.49 -24.53
C GLN A 124 10.03 35.05 -25.11
N ALA A 125 10.92 35.45 -24.21
CA ALA A 125 12.32 35.61 -24.58
C ALA A 125 13.04 34.25 -24.64
N ALA A 126 13.98 34.10 -25.56
CA ALA A 126 14.74 32.85 -25.81
C ALA A 126 15.58 32.35 -24.61
N ASP A 127 15.62 33.06 -23.48
CA ASP A 127 16.36 32.77 -22.26
C ASP A 127 15.49 32.24 -21.09
N ASP A 128 14.19 31.96 -21.34
CA ASP A 128 13.26 31.39 -20.34
C ASP A 128 13.48 29.89 -20.20
N VAL A 129 14.65 29.50 -19.70
CA VAL A 129 14.96 28.08 -19.44
C VAL A 129 14.21 27.60 -18.21
N GLU A 130 13.26 26.69 -18.42
CA GLU A 130 12.66 25.94 -17.32
C GLU A 130 13.71 25.07 -16.62
N ARG A 131 13.67 25.08 -15.30
CA ARG A 131 14.55 24.26 -14.46
C ARG A 131 13.76 23.43 -13.49
N THR A 132 14.18 22.18 -13.33
CA THR A 132 13.58 21.27 -12.38
C THR A 132 14.42 21.21 -11.10
N TYR A 133 13.74 21.42 -9.99
CA TYR A 133 14.28 21.31 -8.63
C TYR A 133 13.62 20.15 -7.94
N TYR A 134 14.24 19.63 -6.89
CA TYR A 134 13.67 18.51 -6.13
C TYR A 134 13.58 18.87 -4.67
N VAL A 135 12.43 18.54 -4.09
CA VAL A 135 12.24 18.52 -2.64
C VAL A 135 11.85 17.14 -2.19
N THR A 136 12.10 16.84 -0.93
CA THR A 136 11.86 15.52 -0.34
C THR A 136 11.11 15.65 0.97
N ILE A 137 10.10 14.82 1.19
CA ILE A 137 9.48 14.61 2.49
C ILE A 137 9.79 13.20 2.98
N GLY A 138 10.09 13.05 4.27
CA GLY A 138 10.41 11.76 4.88
C GLY A 138 9.79 11.63 6.25
N GLY A 139 9.65 10.39 6.72
CA GLY A 139 9.09 10.09 8.03
C GLY A 139 8.78 8.62 8.19
N GLU A 140 7.94 8.33 9.18
CA GLU A 140 7.42 6.99 9.46
C GLU A 140 5.92 7.07 9.69
N VAL A 141 5.16 6.15 9.09
CA VAL A 141 3.73 5.99 9.36
C VAL A 141 3.53 4.83 10.32
N SER A 142 2.86 5.07 11.45
CA SER A 142 2.56 4.08 12.48
C SER A 142 1.09 4.10 12.84
N MET A 143 0.53 2.96 13.26
CA MET A 143 -0.84 2.89 13.79
C MET A 143 -0.98 3.56 15.15
N THR A 144 0.12 3.74 15.87
CA THR A 144 0.14 4.34 17.21
C THR A 144 1.08 5.53 17.27
N LYS A 145 0.67 6.54 18.02
CA LYS A 145 1.50 7.72 18.30
C LYS A 145 2.44 7.38 19.46
N GLY A 146 3.61 6.79 19.16
CA GLY A 146 4.60 6.42 20.16
C GLY A 146 5.35 5.13 19.82
N ALA A 147 6.36 4.79 20.61
CA ALA A 147 7.32 3.71 20.33
C ALA A 147 6.83 2.29 20.66
N ASP A 148 5.52 2.03 20.77
CA ASP A 148 5.01 0.67 20.99
C ASP A 148 4.85 -0.07 19.67
N VAL A 149 5.95 -0.64 19.19
CA VAL A 149 6.01 -1.46 17.98
C VAL A 149 5.09 -2.67 18.07
N SER A 150 4.77 -3.18 19.27
CA SER A 150 3.95 -4.37 19.45
C SER A 150 2.49 -4.15 19.01
N ALA A 151 1.99 -2.92 19.02
CA ALA A 151 0.65 -2.59 18.56
C ALA A 151 0.52 -2.65 17.03
N ASP A 152 1.55 -2.21 16.31
CA ASP A 152 1.57 -2.23 14.84
C ASP A 152 1.96 -3.60 14.27
N TYR A 153 2.77 -4.36 15.04
CA TYR A 153 3.33 -5.65 14.65
C TYR A 153 3.06 -6.71 15.73
N PRO A 154 1.81 -7.15 15.89
CA PRO A 154 1.38 -8.02 16.99
C PRO A 154 1.90 -9.46 16.90
N TYR A 155 2.47 -9.86 15.77
CA TYR A 155 2.94 -11.23 15.54
C TYR A 155 4.47 -11.29 15.59
N GLN A 156 5.00 -12.00 16.57
CA GLN A 156 6.44 -12.12 16.79
C GLN A 156 6.96 -13.50 16.34
N ILE A 157 7.99 -13.48 15.50
CA ILE A 157 8.74 -14.67 15.07
C ILE A 157 10.23 -14.44 15.40
N GLY A 158 10.70 -14.97 16.51
CA GLY A 158 12.03 -14.63 17.04
C GLY A 158 12.16 -13.14 17.34
N ASP A 159 13.15 -12.48 16.75
CA ASP A 159 13.35 -11.03 16.85
C ASP A 159 12.68 -10.25 15.70
N ILE A 160 11.91 -10.89 14.86
CA ILE A 160 11.17 -10.27 13.74
C ILE A 160 9.70 -10.18 14.10
N TYR A 161 9.10 -9.03 13.85
CA TYR A 161 7.70 -8.76 14.13
C TYR A 161 6.95 -8.52 12.82
N LEU A 162 5.72 -9.01 12.73
CA LEU A 162 4.85 -8.94 11.56
C LEU A 162 3.55 -8.21 11.89
N SER A 163 3.00 -7.51 10.90
CA SER A 163 1.68 -6.87 11.00
C SER A 163 0.53 -7.88 11.05
N THR A 164 0.72 -9.07 10.45
CA THR A 164 -0.25 -10.17 10.45
C THR A 164 0.46 -11.50 10.24
N ASP A 165 -0.14 -12.59 10.72
CA ASP A 165 0.20 -13.97 10.39
C ASP A 165 -0.88 -14.66 9.53
N ASP A 166 -1.87 -13.88 9.06
CA ASP A 166 -2.99 -14.36 8.23
C ASP A 166 -3.22 -13.39 7.07
N VAL A 167 -2.95 -13.85 5.84
CA VAL A 167 -3.08 -13.08 4.61
C VAL A 167 -4.25 -13.60 3.80
N GLU A 168 -5.28 -12.78 3.62
CA GLU A 168 -6.50 -13.18 2.92
C GLU A 168 -6.61 -12.45 1.57
N PHE A 169 -6.69 -13.20 0.46
CA PHE A 169 -7.07 -12.72 -0.87
C PHE A 169 -8.55 -13.04 -1.08
N ASP A 170 -9.42 -12.10 -0.72
CA ASP A 170 -10.86 -12.22 -0.89
C ASP A 170 -11.31 -11.75 -2.27
N ASP A 171 -12.44 -12.31 -2.74
CA ASP A 171 -13.12 -11.88 -3.97
C ASP A 171 -12.22 -11.86 -5.21
N VAL A 172 -11.45 -12.94 -5.41
CA VAL A 172 -10.53 -13.08 -6.55
C VAL A 172 -11.25 -13.70 -7.74
N HIS A 173 -11.07 -13.13 -8.94
CA HIS A 173 -11.54 -13.69 -10.20
C HIS A 173 -10.39 -14.28 -11.01
N ARG A 174 -10.69 -15.19 -11.95
CA ARG A 174 -9.68 -15.73 -12.87
C ARG A 174 -9.02 -14.61 -13.68
N GLY A 175 -7.73 -14.71 -13.92
CA GLY A 175 -6.95 -13.70 -14.64
C GLY A 175 -6.47 -12.53 -13.78
N GLU A 176 -6.94 -12.39 -12.54
CA GLU A 176 -6.48 -11.32 -11.64
C GLU A 176 -5.14 -11.65 -10.98
N LEU A 177 -4.40 -10.58 -10.68
CA LEU A 177 -3.10 -10.63 -10.00
C LEU A 177 -3.11 -9.76 -8.73
N PRO A 178 -4.00 -10.04 -7.74
CA PRO A 178 -4.09 -9.21 -6.56
C PRO A 178 -2.83 -9.30 -5.70
N GLU A 179 -2.56 -8.19 -4.99
CA GLU A 179 -1.42 -8.06 -4.09
C GLU A 179 -1.87 -7.84 -2.64
N LYS A 180 -1.10 -8.39 -1.69
CA LYS A 180 -1.23 -8.13 -0.26
C LYS A 180 0.14 -7.80 0.32
N THR A 181 0.17 -6.86 1.26
CA THR A 181 1.40 -6.42 1.89
C THR A 181 1.49 -6.94 3.32
N LEU A 182 2.58 -7.62 3.62
CA LEU A 182 3.00 -8.02 4.95
C LEU A 182 4.08 -7.05 5.44
N TYR A 183 3.79 -6.27 6.46
CA TYR A 183 4.80 -5.38 7.05
C TYR A 183 5.66 -6.14 8.06
N VAL A 184 6.95 -5.82 8.06
CA VAL A 184 7.98 -6.52 8.83
C VAL A 184 8.80 -5.50 9.61
N TYR A 185 8.94 -5.68 10.92
CA TYR A 185 9.83 -4.90 11.77
C TYR A 185 10.99 -5.77 12.25
N ASN A 186 12.20 -5.29 12.06
CA ASN A 186 13.42 -5.96 12.52
C ASN A 186 13.84 -5.43 13.90
N ASN A 187 13.46 -6.14 14.97
CA ASN A 187 13.87 -5.83 16.34
C ASN A 187 15.22 -6.48 16.72
N SER A 188 15.87 -7.16 15.80
CA SER A 188 17.17 -7.79 16.04
C SER A 188 18.32 -6.76 16.01
N LYS A 189 19.49 -7.16 16.47
CA LYS A 189 20.71 -6.34 16.40
C LYS A 189 21.45 -6.46 15.06
N LYS A 190 20.94 -7.26 14.13
CA LYS A 190 21.56 -7.52 12.81
C LYS A 190 20.61 -7.12 11.69
N SER A 191 21.17 -6.78 10.53
CA SER A 191 20.37 -6.60 9.32
C SER A 191 19.69 -7.91 8.94
N TYR A 192 18.43 -7.81 8.50
CA TYR A 192 17.57 -8.94 8.18
C TYR A 192 17.07 -8.85 6.73
N ALA A 193 17.23 -9.92 5.97
CA ALA A 193 16.67 -10.06 4.62
C ALA A 193 15.44 -10.99 4.68
N PRO A 194 14.21 -10.45 4.57
CA PRO A 194 13.00 -11.27 4.62
C PRO A 194 12.99 -12.30 3.50
N SER A 195 12.76 -13.56 3.86
CA SER A 195 12.63 -14.67 2.92
C SER A 195 11.48 -15.57 3.36
N LEU A 196 10.62 -15.92 2.41
CA LEU A 196 9.49 -16.81 2.65
C LEU A 196 9.79 -18.19 2.05
N MET A 197 9.50 -19.22 2.84
CA MET A 197 9.67 -20.63 2.46
C MET A 197 8.32 -21.24 2.09
N HIS A 198 8.34 -22.28 1.26
CA HIS A 198 7.16 -23.06 0.83
C HIS A 198 6.11 -22.23 0.07
N LEU A 199 6.55 -21.23 -0.69
CA LEU A 199 5.64 -20.50 -1.59
C LEU A 199 5.07 -21.47 -2.64
N PRO A 200 3.73 -21.61 -2.74
CA PRO A 200 3.12 -22.37 -3.83
C PRO A 200 3.28 -21.62 -5.16
N ARG A 201 3.09 -22.32 -6.28
CA ARG A 201 3.31 -21.75 -7.63
C ARG A 201 2.45 -20.53 -7.94
N TYR A 202 1.32 -20.37 -7.27
CA TYR A 202 0.42 -19.26 -7.45
C TYR A 202 0.77 -18.01 -6.60
N LEU A 203 1.83 -18.06 -5.79
CA LEU A 203 2.30 -16.92 -4.98
C LEU A 203 3.73 -16.54 -5.32
N ILE A 204 3.97 -15.24 -5.45
CA ILE A 204 5.29 -14.62 -5.53
C ILE A 204 5.42 -13.65 -4.37
N ALA A 205 6.63 -13.55 -3.80
CA ALA A 205 6.92 -12.65 -2.69
C ALA A 205 8.11 -11.75 -3.04
N GLU A 206 7.95 -10.44 -2.83
CA GLU A 206 8.97 -9.43 -3.08
C GLU A 206 9.18 -8.58 -1.83
N ALA A 207 10.41 -8.54 -1.30
CA ALA A 207 10.76 -7.74 -0.14
C ALA A 207 11.25 -6.33 -0.54
N SER A 208 10.80 -5.30 0.19
CA SER A 208 11.23 -3.92 0.00
C SER A 208 11.35 -3.20 1.36
N PRO A 209 12.54 -2.72 1.75
CA PRO A 209 13.83 -2.98 1.12
C PRO A 209 14.23 -4.47 1.20
N GLN A 210 15.14 -4.91 0.34
CA GLN A 210 15.63 -6.30 0.38
C GLN A 210 16.33 -6.65 1.69
N VAL A 211 16.89 -5.65 2.39
CA VAL A 211 17.56 -5.80 3.68
C VAL A 211 17.03 -4.74 4.65
N ILE A 212 16.42 -5.18 5.73
CA ILE A 212 15.88 -4.34 6.81
C ILE A 212 16.95 -4.20 7.90
N ARG A 213 17.39 -2.96 8.18
CA ARG A 213 18.36 -2.67 9.24
C ARG A 213 17.74 -2.88 10.64
N PRO A 214 18.57 -3.05 11.70
CA PRO A 214 18.08 -3.07 13.08
C PRO A 214 17.19 -1.88 13.42
N GLY A 215 16.06 -2.13 14.10
CA GLY A 215 15.10 -1.10 14.50
C GLY A 215 14.37 -0.43 13.34
N ARG A 216 14.34 -1.06 12.15
CA ARG A 216 13.66 -0.52 10.96
C ARG A 216 12.58 -1.47 10.47
N THR A 217 11.67 -0.88 9.69
CA THR A 217 10.58 -1.59 9.05
C THR A 217 10.88 -1.85 7.59
N GLY A 218 10.20 -2.84 7.05
CA GLY A 218 10.14 -3.18 5.64
C GLY A 218 8.81 -3.83 5.33
N ARG A 219 8.63 -4.25 4.09
CA ARG A 219 7.42 -4.94 3.63
C ARG A 219 7.77 -6.11 2.73
N VAL A 220 6.92 -7.12 2.75
CA VAL A 220 6.93 -8.20 1.77
C VAL A 220 5.59 -8.13 1.04
N VAL A 221 5.64 -7.88 -0.27
CA VAL A 221 4.46 -7.89 -1.14
C VAL A 221 4.25 -9.30 -1.64
N LEU A 222 3.09 -9.86 -1.34
CA LEU A 222 2.63 -11.14 -1.83
C LEU A 222 1.73 -10.90 -3.03
N LYS A 223 2.10 -11.45 -4.21
CA LYS A 223 1.33 -11.38 -5.47
C LYS A 223 0.72 -12.74 -5.74
N LEU A 224 -0.60 -12.77 -5.92
CA LEU A 224 -1.32 -13.98 -6.24
C LEU A 224 -1.59 -14.05 -7.76
N ASN A 225 -1.23 -15.16 -8.39
CA ASN A 225 -1.69 -15.48 -9.74
C ASN A 225 -2.94 -16.38 -9.67
N SER A 226 -4.10 -15.80 -9.92
CA SER A 226 -5.39 -16.50 -9.80
C SER A 226 -5.58 -17.62 -10.82
N ASP A 227 -4.91 -17.56 -11.98
CA ASP A 227 -4.97 -18.62 -13.00
C ASP A 227 -4.34 -19.94 -12.52
N LEU A 228 -3.43 -19.85 -11.56
CA LEU A 228 -2.74 -20.99 -11.00
C LEU A 228 -3.42 -21.56 -9.75
N LEU A 229 -4.53 -20.98 -9.30
CA LEU A 229 -5.31 -21.54 -8.19
C LEU A 229 -5.93 -22.87 -8.59
N PRO A 230 -5.89 -23.91 -7.70
CA PRO A 230 -6.24 -25.28 -8.08
C PRO A 230 -7.75 -25.47 -8.33
N ALA A 231 -8.61 -24.73 -7.65
CA ALA A 231 -10.05 -24.88 -7.73
C ALA A 231 -10.78 -23.59 -7.36
N MET A 232 -12.06 -23.51 -7.77
CA MET A 232 -13.01 -22.50 -7.30
C MET A 232 -13.26 -22.66 -5.80
N GLY A 233 -13.53 -21.55 -5.11
CA GLY A 233 -13.75 -21.48 -3.68
C GLY A 233 -12.45 -21.23 -2.92
N LEU A 234 -12.38 -21.78 -1.71
CA LEU A 234 -11.30 -21.52 -0.76
C LEU A 234 -10.06 -22.39 -1.05
N THR A 235 -8.95 -21.74 -1.31
CA THR A 235 -7.60 -22.34 -1.29
C THR A 235 -6.86 -21.80 -0.08
N GLN A 236 -6.27 -22.69 0.73
CA GLN A 236 -5.47 -22.32 1.90
C GLN A 236 -4.10 -22.98 1.84
N THR A 237 -3.08 -22.26 2.29
CA THR A 237 -1.72 -22.74 2.41
C THR A 237 -1.01 -22.07 3.58
N SER A 238 0.01 -22.74 4.12
CA SER A 238 0.97 -22.14 5.03
C SER A 238 2.25 -21.82 4.28
N ILE A 239 2.71 -20.59 4.44
CA ILE A 239 4.07 -20.16 4.05
C ILE A 239 4.83 -19.84 5.33
N TYR A 240 6.14 -19.81 5.30
CA TYR A 240 6.93 -19.69 6.52
C TYR A 240 7.99 -18.61 6.38
N LEU A 241 8.09 -17.74 7.40
CA LEU A 241 9.14 -16.74 7.44
C LEU A 241 10.45 -17.40 7.85
N SER A 242 11.50 -17.24 7.03
CA SER A 242 12.85 -17.68 7.36
C SER A 242 13.56 -16.59 8.17
N LEU A 243 14.08 -16.93 9.34
CA LEU A 243 14.83 -16.00 10.20
C LEU A 243 16.31 -15.89 9.81
N PHE A 244 16.86 -16.93 9.16
CA PHE A 244 18.25 -16.99 8.73
C PHE A 244 18.41 -18.02 7.57
N PRO A 245 19.46 -17.93 6.77
CA PRO A 245 19.72 -18.92 5.70
C PRO A 245 19.80 -20.33 6.27
N GLY A 246 18.97 -21.25 5.74
CA GLY A 246 18.90 -22.64 6.20
C GLY A 246 17.95 -22.88 7.37
N ASP A 247 17.10 -21.92 7.71
CA ASP A 247 16.04 -22.10 8.69
C ASP A 247 15.03 -23.16 8.22
N ARG A 248 14.27 -23.72 9.16
CA ARG A 248 13.31 -24.78 8.92
C ARG A 248 11.88 -24.31 9.20
N VAL A 249 10.93 -24.96 8.54
CA VAL A 249 9.51 -24.75 8.82
C VAL A 249 9.18 -25.22 10.23
N LYS A 250 8.48 -24.37 10.97
CA LYS A 250 8.02 -24.59 12.33
C LYS A 250 6.66 -23.90 12.49
N ARG A 251 5.92 -24.30 13.49
CA ARG A 251 4.65 -23.65 13.82
C ARG A 251 4.80 -22.17 14.21
N GLU A 252 5.95 -21.82 14.77
CA GLU A 252 6.25 -20.47 15.25
C GLU A 252 6.55 -19.48 14.12
N ASN A 253 6.93 -19.95 12.92
CA ASN A 253 7.21 -19.10 11.75
C ASN A 253 6.18 -19.28 10.62
N ASP A 254 5.02 -19.86 10.93
CA ASP A 254 3.88 -20.09 10.03
C ASP A 254 3.13 -18.79 9.75
N ILE A 255 2.81 -18.55 8.49
CA ILE A 255 1.95 -17.47 8.02
C ILE A 255 0.87 -18.14 7.17
N ASN A 256 -0.38 -18.03 7.60
CA ASN A 256 -1.50 -18.56 6.87
C ASN A 256 -1.82 -17.68 5.66
N VAL A 257 -2.07 -18.29 4.52
CA VAL A 257 -2.52 -17.59 3.31
C VAL A 257 -3.77 -18.28 2.79
N SER A 258 -4.82 -17.49 2.59
CA SER A 258 -6.06 -17.96 1.98
C SER A 258 -6.41 -17.15 0.75
N ALA A 259 -7.01 -17.80 -0.25
CA ALA A 259 -7.54 -17.18 -1.45
C ALA A 259 -8.95 -17.72 -1.73
N THR A 260 -9.90 -16.83 -1.98
CA THR A 260 -11.27 -17.20 -2.37
C THR A 260 -11.50 -16.86 -3.84
N LEU A 261 -11.45 -17.90 -4.70
CA LEU A 261 -11.72 -17.77 -6.12
C LEU A 261 -13.23 -17.85 -6.37
N LEU A 262 -13.79 -16.76 -6.92
CA LEU A 262 -15.20 -16.64 -7.23
C LEU A 262 -15.55 -17.21 -8.61
N PRO A 263 -16.82 -17.63 -8.83
CA PRO A 263 -17.29 -18.02 -10.16
C PRO A 263 -17.39 -16.81 -11.09
N GLU A 264 -17.17 -17.04 -12.37
CA GLU A 264 -17.48 -16.08 -13.41
C GLU A 264 -18.97 -16.17 -13.78
N PHE A 265 -19.61 -15.01 -13.89
CA PHE A 265 -20.99 -14.91 -14.39
C PHE A 265 -20.98 -14.20 -15.74
N ILE A 266 -21.70 -14.78 -16.69
CA ILE A 266 -21.88 -14.14 -18.02
C ILE A 266 -22.96 -13.08 -17.87
N ASP A 267 -22.57 -11.83 -17.95
CA ASP A 267 -23.49 -10.68 -17.93
C ASP A 267 -24.33 -10.69 -19.23
N THR A 268 -25.56 -11.20 -19.14
CA THR A 268 -26.57 -11.00 -20.18
C THR A 268 -27.66 -10.07 -19.65
N PRO A 269 -28.14 -9.09 -20.45
CA PRO A 269 -29.12 -8.08 -20.02
C PRO A 269 -30.44 -8.64 -19.45
N SER A 270 -30.71 -9.92 -19.67
CA SER A 270 -31.88 -10.66 -19.17
C SER A 270 -31.58 -11.50 -17.92
N SER A 271 -30.32 -11.62 -17.50
CA SER A 271 -29.92 -12.55 -16.42
C SER A 271 -30.31 -12.09 -15.01
N GLU A 272 -30.34 -10.80 -14.73
CA GLU A 272 -30.70 -10.28 -13.40
C GLU A 272 -32.14 -10.60 -12.98
N LYS A 273 -33.09 -10.55 -13.92
CA LYS A 273 -34.51 -10.85 -13.62
C LYS A 273 -34.82 -12.35 -13.49
N LEU A 274 -33.92 -13.19 -13.94
CA LEU A 274 -34.05 -14.64 -13.96
C LEU A 274 -32.93 -15.38 -13.22
N ALA A 275 -32.15 -14.68 -12.36
CA ALA A 275 -31.10 -15.28 -11.58
C ALA A 275 -31.64 -16.11 -10.38
N PRO A 276 -30.92 -17.14 -9.95
CA PRO A 276 -31.19 -17.75 -8.65
C PRO A 276 -30.88 -16.75 -7.53
N VAL A 277 -31.63 -16.80 -6.44
CA VAL A 277 -31.44 -15.89 -5.29
C VAL A 277 -31.19 -16.74 -4.05
N CYS A 278 -30.00 -16.61 -3.51
CA CYS A 278 -29.53 -17.29 -2.33
C CYS A 278 -29.94 -16.54 -1.06
N ARG A 279 -30.94 -17.01 -0.34
CA ARG A 279 -31.35 -16.42 0.93
C ARG A 279 -30.99 -17.34 2.08
N LEU A 280 -30.11 -16.87 2.94
CA LEU A 280 -29.75 -17.52 4.19
C LEU A 280 -30.51 -16.85 5.35
N ASP A 281 -31.01 -17.63 6.30
CA ASP A 281 -31.73 -17.11 7.47
C ASP A 281 -30.82 -16.27 8.38
N SER A 282 -29.53 -16.58 8.43
CA SER A 282 -28.51 -15.79 9.15
C SER A 282 -27.11 -16.04 8.61
N THR A 283 -26.25 -15.01 8.65
CA THR A 283 -24.79 -15.13 8.42
C THR A 283 -24.00 -15.41 9.70
N HIS A 284 -24.69 -15.59 10.83
CA HIS A 284 -24.08 -15.90 12.12
C HIS A 284 -24.83 -17.06 12.77
N ILE A 285 -24.09 -17.97 13.36
CA ILE A 285 -24.69 -19.07 14.16
C ILE A 285 -23.97 -19.19 15.49
N THR A 286 -24.78 -19.19 16.58
CA THR A 286 -24.27 -19.46 17.92
C THR A 286 -24.61 -20.89 18.30
N LEU A 287 -23.59 -21.70 18.53
CA LEU A 287 -23.69 -23.07 18.97
C LEU A 287 -23.62 -23.15 20.51
N PRO A 288 -24.26 -24.15 21.12
CA PRO A 288 -24.16 -24.34 22.58
C PRO A 288 -22.69 -24.60 22.98
N PRO A 289 -22.34 -24.36 24.25
CA PRO A 289 -21.01 -24.66 24.75
C PRO A 289 -20.66 -26.14 24.58
N LEU A 290 -19.40 -26.41 24.27
CA LEU A 290 -18.87 -27.76 24.11
C LEU A 290 -18.95 -28.53 25.45
N GLY A 291 -18.58 -27.90 26.56
CA GLY A 291 -18.48 -28.57 27.85
C GLY A 291 -17.70 -29.89 27.78
N LYS A 292 -18.30 -30.99 28.19
CA LYS A 292 -17.74 -32.34 28.08
C LYS A 292 -18.06 -33.05 26.74
N LYS A 293 -18.78 -32.41 25.84
CA LYS A 293 -19.19 -33.00 24.57
C LYS A 293 -18.02 -33.02 23.58
N LYS A 294 -17.89 -34.08 22.80
CA LYS A 294 -16.87 -34.18 21.72
C LYS A 294 -17.21 -33.28 20.56
N ARG A 295 -18.44 -32.88 20.36
CA ARG A 295 -18.93 -32.01 19.28
C ARG A 295 -20.23 -31.32 19.63
N VAL A 296 -20.47 -30.16 19.04
CA VAL A 296 -21.74 -29.42 19.02
C VAL A 296 -22.13 -29.14 17.59
N THR A 297 -23.43 -29.05 17.33
CA THR A 297 -23.97 -28.89 15.99
C THR A 297 -25.12 -27.90 16.00
N GLY A 298 -25.21 -27.07 14.98
CA GLY A 298 -26.32 -26.19 14.66
C GLY A 298 -26.71 -26.28 13.20
N GLN A 299 -27.78 -25.60 12.83
CA GLN A 299 -28.30 -25.57 11.47
C GLN A 299 -28.74 -24.18 11.10
N LEU A 300 -28.50 -23.82 9.84
CA LEU A 300 -29.04 -22.63 9.15
C LEU A 300 -29.93 -23.13 8.02
N THR A 301 -30.90 -22.31 7.62
CA THR A 301 -31.78 -22.60 6.50
C THR A 301 -31.39 -21.73 5.30
N LEU A 302 -31.12 -22.39 4.19
CA LEU A 302 -30.88 -21.80 2.90
C LEU A 302 -32.09 -21.97 2.01
N ARG A 303 -32.61 -20.91 1.40
CA ARG A 303 -33.75 -20.92 0.51
C ARG A 303 -33.39 -20.32 -0.85
N ASN A 304 -33.97 -20.87 -1.90
CA ASN A 304 -33.93 -20.27 -3.23
C ASN A 304 -35.17 -19.39 -3.43
N ASP A 305 -34.98 -18.07 -3.36
CA ASP A 305 -36.04 -17.09 -3.63
C ASP A 305 -36.08 -16.66 -5.13
N GLY A 306 -35.16 -17.18 -5.94
CA GLY A 306 -35.10 -16.95 -7.40
C GLY A 306 -35.96 -17.94 -8.19
N LYS A 307 -36.00 -17.72 -9.52
CA LYS A 307 -36.76 -18.59 -10.45
C LYS A 307 -35.94 -19.76 -11.00
N PRO A 308 -34.64 -19.60 -11.33
CA PRO A 308 -33.80 -20.75 -11.71
C PRO A 308 -33.35 -21.57 -10.49
N PRO A 309 -32.89 -22.81 -10.69
CA PRO A 309 -32.30 -23.60 -9.61
C PRO A 309 -31.07 -22.91 -9.02
N LEU A 310 -31.03 -22.84 -7.69
CA LEU A 310 -29.86 -22.40 -6.94
C LEU A 310 -28.92 -23.60 -6.77
N VAL A 311 -27.66 -23.42 -7.19
CA VAL A 311 -26.61 -24.44 -7.09
C VAL A 311 -25.53 -23.96 -6.13
N ILE A 312 -25.19 -24.74 -5.14
CA ILE A 312 -24.07 -24.48 -4.23
C ILE A 312 -22.82 -25.07 -4.87
N SER A 313 -22.02 -24.22 -5.48
CA SER A 313 -20.80 -24.59 -6.23
C SER A 313 -19.67 -25.02 -5.29
N ALA A 314 -19.56 -24.37 -4.11
CA ALA A 314 -18.57 -24.73 -3.10
C ALA A 314 -19.08 -24.47 -1.68
N LEU A 315 -18.64 -25.31 -0.74
CA LEU A 315 -18.92 -25.20 0.67
C LEU A 315 -17.66 -25.61 1.44
N HIS A 316 -16.98 -24.63 2.03
CA HIS A 316 -15.69 -24.81 2.68
C HIS A 316 -15.70 -24.35 4.14
N VAL A 317 -14.71 -24.78 4.89
CA VAL A 317 -14.44 -24.29 6.25
C VAL A 317 -13.07 -23.66 6.28
N TYR A 318 -12.94 -22.48 6.94
CA TYR A 318 -11.63 -21.81 7.09
C TYR A 318 -10.77 -22.45 8.18
N ASN A 319 -11.37 -23.24 9.08
CA ASN A 319 -10.72 -23.62 10.33
C ASN A 319 -10.76 -25.12 10.55
N PRO A 320 -9.68 -25.73 11.03
CA PRO A 320 -9.67 -27.13 11.42
C PRO A 320 -10.65 -27.39 12.58
N GLY A 321 -11.25 -28.57 12.57
CA GLY A 321 -12.25 -28.97 13.58
C GLY A 321 -13.66 -28.39 13.37
N LEU A 322 -13.84 -27.54 12.36
CA LEU A 322 -15.14 -27.13 11.86
C LEU A 322 -15.57 -28.07 10.73
N GLY A 323 -16.82 -28.48 10.72
CA GLY A 323 -17.40 -29.28 9.63
C GLY A 323 -18.70 -28.67 9.15
N VAL A 324 -18.92 -28.71 7.84
CA VAL A 324 -20.12 -28.18 7.21
C VAL A 324 -20.70 -29.22 6.23
N ARG A 325 -22.01 -29.35 6.17
CA ARG A 325 -22.72 -30.23 5.23
C ARG A 325 -24.05 -29.62 4.81
N ILE A 326 -24.42 -29.85 3.56
CA ILE A 326 -25.74 -29.57 3.00
C ILE A 326 -26.31 -30.86 2.40
N GLY A 327 -27.60 -31.07 2.46
CA GLY A 327 -28.23 -32.31 1.97
C GLY A 327 -28.28 -32.35 0.43
N LYS A 328 -28.77 -31.25 -0.19
CA LYS A 328 -28.83 -31.10 -1.64
C LYS A 328 -28.05 -29.86 -2.04
N GLN A 329 -27.18 -29.99 -3.03
CA GLN A 329 -26.44 -28.84 -3.60
C GLN A 329 -27.30 -28.05 -4.62
N LYS A 330 -28.35 -28.67 -5.20
CA LYS A 330 -29.27 -28.03 -6.13
C LYS A 330 -30.64 -27.87 -5.45
N ILE A 331 -31.06 -26.61 -5.32
CA ILE A 331 -32.27 -26.20 -4.61
C ILE A 331 -33.22 -25.58 -5.61
N MET A 332 -34.39 -26.15 -5.80
CA MET A 332 -35.38 -25.66 -6.77
C MET A 332 -36.01 -24.35 -6.30
N PRO A 333 -36.64 -23.57 -7.20
CA PRO A 333 -37.34 -22.34 -6.85
C PRO A 333 -38.33 -22.56 -5.68
N GLY A 334 -38.23 -21.71 -4.65
CA GLY A 334 -39.08 -21.78 -3.45
C GLY A 334 -38.72 -22.88 -2.44
N GLU A 335 -37.84 -23.82 -2.79
CA GLU A 335 -37.37 -24.85 -1.86
C GLU A 335 -36.34 -24.29 -0.86
N SER A 336 -36.25 -24.98 0.26
CA SER A 336 -35.30 -24.72 1.32
C SER A 336 -34.47 -25.95 1.65
N GLU A 337 -33.20 -25.73 2.02
CA GLU A 337 -32.29 -26.80 2.45
C GLU A 337 -31.57 -26.41 3.74
N LYS A 338 -31.15 -27.37 4.56
CA LYS A 338 -30.47 -27.11 5.82
C LYS A 338 -28.98 -27.26 5.68
N ILE A 339 -28.25 -26.23 6.09
CA ILE A 339 -26.80 -26.26 6.25
C ILE A 339 -26.49 -26.66 7.69
N LYS A 340 -25.89 -27.82 7.86
CA LYS A 340 -25.50 -28.36 9.17
C LYS A 340 -24.04 -28.00 9.44
N ILE A 341 -23.78 -27.26 10.53
CA ILE A 341 -22.47 -26.83 10.98
C ILE A 341 -22.12 -27.55 12.27
N THR A 342 -20.94 -28.14 12.33
CA THR A 342 -20.47 -28.93 13.48
C THR A 342 -19.10 -28.41 13.92
N VAL A 343 -18.93 -28.17 15.22
CA VAL A 343 -17.67 -27.84 15.86
C VAL A 343 -17.22 -28.99 16.72
N ASN A 344 -16.01 -29.51 16.48
CA ASN A 344 -15.41 -30.59 17.25
C ASN A 344 -14.56 -30.03 18.42
N ALA A 345 -14.40 -30.77 19.49
CA ALA A 345 -13.64 -30.36 20.67
C ALA A 345 -12.18 -29.99 20.34
N ASN A 346 -11.58 -30.66 19.36
CA ASN A 346 -10.20 -30.34 18.93
C ASN A 346 -10.04 -28.93 18.31
N SER A 347 -11.13 -28.25 17.95
CA SER A 347 -11.12 -26.87 17.49
C SER A 347 -10.98 -25.85 18.63
N HIS A 348 -11.02 -26.27 19.88
CA HIS A 348 -10.86 -25.37 21.04
C HIS A 348 -9.52 -24.64 21.08
N TYR A 349 -8.49 -25.25 20.52
CA TYR A 349 -7.15 -24.65 20.45
C TYR A 349 -6.99 -23.61 19.34
N PHE A 350 -8.00 -23.44 18.48
CA PHE A 350 -7.98 -22.44 17.43
C PHE A 350 -8.36 -21.06 17.98
N LYS A 351 -7.43 -20.11 17.91
CA LYS A 351 -7.63 -18.74 18.44
C LYS A 351 -8.35 -17.79 17.47
N GLY A 352 -8.51 -18.15 16.20
CA GLY A 352 -9.12 -17.32 15.17
C GLY A 352 -10.65 -17.38 15.11
N ARG A 353 -11.23 -16.57 14.23
CA ARG A 353 -12.67 -16.61 13.90
C ARG A 353 -12.98 -17.91 13.19
N ARG A 354 -14.07 -18.60 13.59
CA ARG A 354 -14.55 -19.80 12.89
C ARG A 354 -15.50 -19.39 11.80
N ARG A 355 -15.16 -19.73 10.55
CA ARG A 355 -15.93 -19.29 9.38
C ARG A 355 -16.22 -20.45 8.44
N VAL A 356 -17.41 -20.41 7.83
CA VAL A 356 -17.82 -21.27 6.71
C VAL A 356 -18.00 -20.42 5.49
N LEU A 357 -17.45 -20.84 4.36
CA LEU A 357 -17.62 -20.21 3.05
C LEU A 357 -18.66 -20.98 2.24
N LEU A 358 -19.65 -20.27 1.74
CA LEU A 358 -20.65 -20.73 0.80
C LEU A 358 -20.49 -19.97 -0.52
N ILE A 359 -20.37 -20.70 -1.63
CA ILE A 359 -20.31 -20.14 -3.00
C ILE A 359 -21.53 -20.65 -3.79
N PRO A 360 -22.59 -19.84 -3.89
CA PRO A 360 -23.75 -20.14 -4.73
C PRO A 360 -23.54 -19.66 -6.17
N ASN A 361 -24.39 -20.07 -7.08
CA ASN A 361 -24.50 -19.52 -8.43
C ASN A 361 -25.42 -18.29 -8.48
N ASP A 362 -25.49 -17.51 -7.43
CA ASP A 362 -26.22 -16.24 -7.33
C ASP A 362 -25.29 -15.10 -7.75
N PRO A 363 -25.53 -14.41 -8.90
CA PRO A 363 -24.67 -13.34 -9.38
C PRO A 363 -24.65 -12.11 -8.44
N ALA A 364 -25.76 -11.85 -7.74
CA ALA A 364 -25.86 -10.73 -6.82
C ALA A 364 -25.15 -11.01 -5.48
N GLN A 365 -24.96 -12.28 -5.15
CA GLN A 365 -24.29 -12.70 -3.92
C GLN A 365 -23.41 -13.94 -4.16
N PRO A 366 -22.29 -13.77 -4.92
CA PRO A 366 -21.44 -14.90 -5.33
C PRO A 366 -20.73 -15.59 -4.18
N LYS A 367 -20.69 -14.95 -3.01
CA LYS A 367 -20.04 -15.46 -1.80
C LYS A 367 -20.86 -15.11 -0.56
N THR A 368 -20.95 -16.04 0.38
CA THR A 368 -21.44 -15.79 1.73
C THR A 368 -20.51 -16.41 2.75
N VAL A 369 -20.06 -15.62 3.72
CA VAL A 369 -19.27 -16.10 4.86
C VAL A 369 -20.18 -16.19 6.08
N ILE A 370 -20.19 -17.35 6.72
CA ILE A 370 -20.98 -17.62 7.93
C ILE A 370 -20.04 -17.67 9.13
N ASP A 371 -20.23 -16.77 10.08
CA ASP A 371 -19.50 -16.77 11.35
C ASP A 371 -20.10 -17.79 12.32
N VAL A 372 -19.22 -18.60 12.93
CA VAL A 372 -19.62 -19.65 13.87
C VAL A 372 -19.10 -19.34 15.27
N ILE A 373 -19.99 -19.05 16.17
CA ILE A 373 -19.72 -18.74 17.58
C ILE A 373 -20.05 -19.96 18.42
N VAL A 374 -19.18 -20.32 19.34
CA VAL A 374 -19.45 -21.36 20.34
C VAL A 374 -19.64 -20.69 21.69
N GLY A 375 -20.76 -20.94 22.34
CA GLY A 375 -21.05 -20.40 23.66
C GLY A 375 -19.97 -20.78 24.69
N LYS A 376 -19.84 -19.96 25.72
CA LYS A 376 -18.90 -20.18 26.85
C LYS A 376 -19.45 -21.22 27.83
#